data_54c31c37b12abbd3dd8d886eb3b94115
#
_entry.id   54c31c37b12abbd3dd8d886eb3b94115
#
_cell.length_a   1.000
_cell.length_b   1.000
_cell.length_c   1.000
_cell.angle_alpha   90.00
_cell.angle_beta   90.00
_cell.angle_gamma   90.00
#
_symmetry.space_group_name_H-M   'P 1'
#
loop_
_entity.id
_entity.type
_entity.pdbx_description
1 polymer ?
#
loop_
_entity_poly.entity_id
_entity_poly.type
_entity_poly.pdbx_seq_one_letter_code
_entity_poly.pdbx_strand_id
1 'polypeptide(L)'
;EGQRVLKYQLLASPNGHVSVGQHAPTSGYVKSTSIDNQNDVVLECDGLDESEELPPFQPLPSEPYSAGLQQSLYRRIAAAGIVGMGGAGFPAHVKLKEGMATEVGDLIVNGVECEPLSYGDQILIEDSTNDLIAGSEMLGNLLGAQRVLLAVNSGVDLVRLGKLSAGSRIETLIASNRYPAGSEKQLIKIVKNVELPLNRLPIHIGVVCYNHSLTSAVLTDLEVASAPYNRREPLLTGFEYDDAGVAP
;
A
#
# COMPACT_ATOMS: atom_id res chain seq x y z
N GLU A 1 -18.21 16.01 19.12
CA GLU A 1 -17.36 16.14 20.31
C GLU A 1 -17.95 15.32 21.46
N GLY A 2 -17.09 14.72 22.30
CA GLY A 2 -17.49 13.85 23.41
C GLY A 2 -17.94 12.44 23.01
N GLN A 3 -18.02 12.11 21.74
CA GLN A 3 -18.36 10.76 21.28
C GLN A 3 -17.20 9.81 21.53
N ARG A 4 -17.47 8.66 22.16
CA ARG A 4 -16.49 7.56 22.21
C ARG A 4 -16.42 6.88 20.86
N VAL A 5 -15.20 6.55 20.44
CA VAL A 5 -14.91 5.81 19.20
C VAL A 5 -14.00 4.63 19.51
N LEU A 6 -14.12 3.58 18.74
CA LEU A 6 -13.24 2.41 18.77
C LEU A 6 -12.11 2.57 17.75
N LYS A 7 -11.01 1.89 17.97
CA LYS A 7 -9.96 1.75 16.96
C LYS A 7 -10.55 1.20 15.66
N TYR A 8 -10.12 1.73 14.53
CA TYR A 8 -10.61 1.44 13.19
C TYR A 8 -11.99 2.00 12.85
N GLN A 9 -12.73 2.55 13.79
CA GLN A 9 -14.02 3.19 13.48
C GLN A 9 -13.84 4.36 12.53
N LEU A 10 -14.71 4.46 11.50
CA LEU A 10 -14.69 5.56 10.54
C LEU A 10 -15.02 6.89 11.23
N LEU A 11 -14.11 7.87 11.14
CA LEU A 11 -14.25 9.22 11.70
C LEU A 11 -14.74 10.22 10.67
N ALA A 12 -14.24 10.11 9.43
CA ALA A 12 -14.64 10.99 8.33
C ALA A 12 -14.77 10.20 7.04
N SER A 13 -15.88 10.40 6.35
CA SER A 13 -16.14 9.80 5.04
C SER A 13 -15.29 10.44 3.94
N PRO A 14 -14.94 9.69 2.87
CA PRO A 14 -14.24 10.27 1.75
C PRO A 14 -15.06 11.41 1.10
N ASN A 15 -14.36 12.44 0.66
CA ASN A 15 -14.96 13.59 -0.03
C ASN A 15 -14.35 13.72 -1.44
N GLY A 16 -15.12 13.41 -2.45
CA GLY A 16 -14.67 13.43 -3.84
C GLY A 16 -14.08 12.11 -4.32
N HIS A 17 -13.56 12.12 -5.56
CA HIS A 17 -13.11 10.90 -6.26
C HIS A 17 -11.73 10.42 -5.78
N VAL A 18 -10.82 11.35 -5.50
CA VAL A 18 -9.47 11.06 -5.02
C VAL A 18 -9.42 11.35 -3.52
N SER A 19 -10.04 10.49 -2.74
CA SER A 19 -10.17 10.65 -1.28
C SER A 19 -10.38 9.29 -0.63
N VAL A 20 -10.02 9.16 0.65
CA VAL A 20 -10.22 7.96 1.47
C VAL A 20 -10.91 8.31 2.78
N GLY A 21 -11.59 7.32 3.37
CA GLY A 21 -12.09 7.43 4.72
C GLY A 21 -10.95 7.58 5.73
N GLN A 22 -11.18 8.36 6.78
CA GLN A 22 -10.27 8.48 7.91
C GLN A 22 -10.83 7.70 9.09
N HIS A 23 -9.98 6.88 9.71
CA HIS A 23 -10.39 5.97 10.78
C HIS A 23 -9.65 6.30 12.08
N ALA A 24 -10.24 5.95 13.21
CA ALA A 24 -9.63 6.13 14.51
C ALA A 24 -8.38 5.24 14.67
N PRO A 25 -7.22 5.80 15.03
CA PRO A 25 -5.99 5.03 15.22
C PRO A 25 -5.99 4.21 16.52
N THR A 26 -6.83 4.59 17.48
CA THR A 26 -7.01 3.95 18.79
C THR A 26 -8.40 4.24 19.31
N SER A 27 -8.84 3.59 20.40
CA SER A 27 -10.07 3.94 21.10
C SER A 27 -9.92 5.20 21.95
N GLY A 28 -11.00 5.94 22.13
CA GLY A 28 -10.99 7.19 22.88
C GLY A 28 -12.21 8.05 22.64
N TYR A 29 -12.09 9.32 22.96
CA TYR A 29 -13.16 10.31 22.86
C TYR A 29 -12.79 11.43 21.90
N VAL A 30 -13.70 11.81 21.01
CA VAL A 30 -13.51 12.94 20.11
C VAL A 30 -13.52 14.24 20.92
N LYS A 31 -12.37 14.92 21.02
CA LYS A 31 -12.18 16.20 21.73
C LYS A 31 -12.66 17.37 20.91
N SER A 32 -12.20 17.43 19.66
CA SER A 32 -12.57 18.48 18.72
C SER A 32 -12.49 17.98 17.30
N THR A 33 -13.20 18.64 16.40
CA THR A 33 -13.26 18.36 14.97
C THR A 33 -12.68 19.48 14.10
N SER A 34 -12.07 20.47 14.74
CA SER A 34 -11.40 21.58 14.06
C SER A 34 -10.36 22.21 14.98
N ILE A 35 -9.10 22.29 14.50
CA ILE A 35 -8.03 23.06 15.14
C ILE A 35 -7.53 24.06 14.10
N ASP A 36 -7.46 25.34 14.48
CA ASP A 36 -6.89 26.42 13.66
C ASP A 36 -7.42 26.48 12.21
N ASN A 37 -8.75 26.28 12.03
CA ASN A 37 -9.41 26.20 10.72
C ASN A 37 -8.99 25.03 9.84
N GLN A 38 -8.34 24.01 10.38
CA GLN A 38 -8.10 22.72 9.71
C GLN A 38 -9.19 21.72 10.11
N ASN A 39 -9.51 20.80 9.20
CA ASN A 39 -10.50 19.74 9.45
C ASN A 39 -9.85 18.55 10.17
N ASP A 40 -9.18 18.83 11.29
CA ASP A 40 -8.52 17.81 12.09
C ASP A 40 -9.51 17.22 13.10
N VAL A 41 -9.39 15.90 13.32
CA VAL A 41 -10.11 15.21 14.38
C VAL A 41 -9.12 14.89 15.50
N VAL A 42 -9.32 15.49 16.66
CA VAL A 42 -8.51 15.24 17.85
C VAL A 42 -9.17 14.19 18.71
N LEU A 43 -8.45 13.12 19.00
CA LEU A 43 -8.88 12.06 19.90
C LEU A 43 -8.11 12.16 21.24
N GLU A 44 -8.84 12.07 22.34
CA GLU A 44 -8.29 11.80 23.67
C GLU A 44 -8.33 10.28 23.86
N CYS A 45 -7.15 9.64 23.86
CA CYS A 45 -7.04 8.19 24.01
C CYS A 45 -7.53 7.74 25.38
N ASP A 46 -8.29 6.64 25.45
CA ASP A 46 -8.76 6.04 26.70
C ASP A 46 -7.79 5.00 27.29
N GLY A 47 -6.72 4.66 26.56
CA GLY A 47 -5.70 3.69 26.96
C GLY A 47 -6.14 2.22 26.85
N LEU A 48 -7.33 1.95 26.33
CA LEU A 48 -7.88 0.59 26.21
C LEU A 48 -7.55 -0.07 24.88
N ASP A 49 -7.33 0.73 23.82
CA ASP A 49 -7.09 0.31 22.43
C ASP A 49 -8.14 -0.70 21.90
N GLU A 50 -9.39 -0.57 22.37
CA GLU A 50 -10.49 -1.41 21.94
C GLU A 50 -10.80 -1.18 20.46
N SER A 51 -10.89 -2.26 19.70
CA SER A 51 -11.14 -2.20 18.25
C SER A 51 -12.57 -2.56 17.88
N GLU A 52 -13.02 -2.05 16.74
CA GLU A 52 -14.24 -2.51 16.08
C GLU A 52 -14.10 -3.99 15.70
N GLU A 53 -15.19 -4.77 15.84
CA GLU A 53 -15.24 -6.12 15.28
C GLU A 53 -15.32 -6.02 13.75
N LEU A 54 -14.30 -6.54 13.09
CA LEU A 54 -14.24 -6.55 11.64
C LEU A 54 -14.66 -7.90 11.08
N PRO A 55 -15.34 -7.94 9.92
CA PRO A 55 -15.77 -9.21 9.35
C PRO A 55 -14.56 -10.07 8.99
N PRO A 56 -14.56 -11.38 9.32
CA PRO A 56 -13.45 -12.27 9.06
C PRO A 56 -13.10 -12.30 7.56
N PHE A 57 -11.81 -12.37 7.28
CA PHE A 57 -11.31 -12.56 5.93
C PHE A 57 -11.36 -14.04 5.57
N GLN A 58 -11.89 -14.37 4.40
CA GLN A 58 -11.86 -15.72 3.88
C GLN A 58 -10.64 -15.93 3.00
N PRO A 59 -9.98 -17.09 3.05
CA PRO A 59 -8.86 -17.39 2.16
C PRO A 59 -9.25 -17.18 0.69
N LEU A 60 -8.38 -16.52 -0.04
CA LEU A 60 -8.60 -16.24 -1.46
C LEU A 60 -8.26 -17.46 -2.31
N PRO A 61 -9.01 -17.71 -3.40
CA PRO A 61 -8.66 -18.77 -4.34
C PRO A 61 -7.37 -18.43 -5.09
N SER A 62 -6.63 -19.46 -5.49
CA SER A 62 -5.42 -19.30 -6.32
C SER A 62 -5.74 -18.98 -7.78
N GLU A 63 -6.98 -19.17 -8.20
CA GLU A 63 -7.44 -18.99 -9.59
C GLU A 63 -7.84 -17.54 -9.88
N PRO A 64 -7.97 -17.16 -11.17
CA PRO A 64 -8.48 -15.85 -11.53
C PRO A 64 -9.79 -15.51 -10.80
N TYR A 65 -9.87 -14.31 -10.25
CA TYR A 65 -11.03 -13.92 -9.45
C TYR A 65 -12.26 -13.66 -10.33
N SER A 66 -13.39 -14.17 -9.88
CA SER A 66 -14.68 -13.83 -10.49
C SER A 66 -14.97 -12.33 -10.33
N ALA A 67 -15.77 -11.76 -11.23
CA ALA A 67 -16.17 -10.34 -11.17
C ALA A 67 -16.81 -9.97 -9.82
N GLY A 68 -17.56 -10.89 -9.21
CA GLY A 68 -18.15 -10.69 -7.88
C GLY A 68 -17.10 -10.58 -6.79
N LEU A 69 -16.07 -11.43 -6.80
CA LEU A 69 -14.97 -11.40 -5.85
C LEU A 69 -14.12 -10.13 -6.05
N GLN A 70 -13.78 -9.79 -7.30
CA GLN A 70 -13.06 -8.56 -7.61
C GLN A 70 -13.79 -7.33 -7.06
N GLN A 71 -15.09 -7.23 -7.28
CA GLN A 71 -15.89 -6.12 -6.77
C GLN A 71 -15.96 -6.08 -5.23
N SER A 72 -16.02 -7.26 -4.58
CA SER A 72 -16.01 -7.37 -3.13
C SER A 72 -14.67 -6.88 -2.55
N LEU A 73 -13.54 -7.36 -3.08
CA LEU A 73 -12.19 -6.95 -2.67
C LEU A 73 -11.96 -5.46 -2.91
N TYR A 74 -12.36 -4.95 -4.08
CA TYR A 74 -12.30 -3.52 -4.37
C TYR A 74 -13.00 -2.68 -3.31
N ARG A 75 -14.24 -3.05 -2.93
CA ARG A 75 -15.00 -2.34 -1.89
C ARG A 75 -14.30 -2.37 -0.54
N ARG A 76 -13.71 -3.51 -0.16
CA ARG A 76 -12.96 -3.65 1.11
C ARG A 76 -11.72 -2.75 1.11
N ILE A 77 -10.92 -2.76 0.05
CA ILE A 77 -9.74 -1.90 -0.10
C ILE A 77 -10.12 -0.42 -0.05
N ALA A 78 -11.22 -0.04 -0.71
CA ALA A 78 -11.72 1.32 -0.68
C ALA A 78 -12.20 1.74 0.72
N ALA A 79 -12.92 0.85 1.42
CA ALA A 79 -13.42 1.08 2.77
C ALA A 79 -12.27 1.14 3.80
N ALA A 80 -11.22 0.35 3.64
CA ALA A 80 -10.05 0.37 4.50
C ALA A 80 -9.22 1.67 4.40
N GLY A 81 -9.45 2.50 3.38
CA GLY A 81 -8.77 3.78 3.25
C GLY A 81 -7.30 3.69 2.87
N ILE A 82 -6.89 2.59 2.23
CA ILE A 82 -5.49 2.32 1.88
C ILE A 82 -4.98 3.32 0.84
N VAL A 83 -3.83 3.93 1.12
CA VAL A 83 -3.17 4.90 0.26
C VAL A 83 -1.72 4.50 -0.01
N GLY A 84 -1.15 5.02 -1.10
CA GLY A 84 0.27 4.83 -1.41
C GLY A 84 1.17 5.50 -0.38
N MET A 85 2.19 4.78 0.10
CA MET A 85 3.11 5.25 1.13
C MET A 85 4.37 5.95 0.58
N GLY A 86 4.51 6.06 -0.71
CA GLY A 86 5.62 6.76 -1.38
C GLY A 86 5.51 8.30 -1.38
N GLY A 87 4.88 8.89 -0.36
CA GLY A 87 4.78 10.35 -0.16
C GLY A 87 3.56 11.02 -0.82
N ALA A 88 3.06 10.52 -1.94
CA ALA A 88 1.92 11.14 -2.64
C ALA A 88 0.56 10.85 -1.98
N GLY A 89 0.46 9.85 -1.12
CA GLY A 89 -0.80 9.47 -0.45
C GLY A 89 -1.94 9.12 -1.42
N PHE A 90 -1.62 8.65 -2.63
CA PHE A 90 -2.63 8.39 -3.65
C PHE A 90 -3.49 7.18 -3.29
N PRO A 91 -4.83 7.27 -3.32
CA PRO A 91 -5.71 6.19 -2.93
C PRO A 91 -5.55 4.93 -3.79
N ALA A 92 -5.34 3.78 -3.14
CA ALA A 92 -5.16 2.51 -3.83
C ALA A 92 -6.36 2.11 -4.69
N HIS A 93 -7.57 2.34 -4.16
CA HIS A 93 -8.82 2.00 -4.84
C HIS A 93 -9.04 2.77 -6.15
N VAL A 94 -8.49 3.98 -6.29
CA VAL A 94 -8.61 4.76 -7.53
C VAL A 94 -7.80 4.09 -8.64
N LYS A 95 -6.53 3.74 -8.37
CA LYS A 95 -5.70 2.96 -9.33
C LYS A 95 -6.32 1.60 -9.65
N LEU A 96 -6.89 0.92 -8.64
CA LEU A 96 -7.57 -0.37 -8.84
C LEU A 96 -8.77 -0.25 -9.76
N LYS A 97 -9.63 0.75 -9.55
CA LYS A 97 -10.82 0.97 -10.37
C LYS A 97 -10.47 1.17 -11.84
N GLU A 98 -9.46 1.97 -12.11
CA GLU A 98 -8.97 2.20 -13.48
C GLU A 98 -8.35 0.92 -14.08
N GLY A 99 -7.56 0.19 -13.28
CA GLY A 99 -6.94 -1.07 -13.71
C GLY A 99 -7.97 -2.16 -14.01
N MET A 100 -8.99 -2.32 -13.17
CA MET A 100 -10.07 -3.30 -13.41
C MET A 100 -10.95 -2.96 -14.63
N ALA A 101 -10.97 -1.71 -15.07
CA ALA A 101 -11.70 -1.27 -16.26
C ALA A 101 -10.87 -1.34 -17.55
N THR A 102 -9.60 -1.76 -17.48
CA THR A 102 -8.64 -1.72 -18.57
C THR A 102 -7.89 -3.06 -18.64
N GLU A 103 -7.37 -3.42 -19.79
CA GLU A 103 -6.48 -4.58 -19.91
C GLU A 103 -5.11 -4.23 -19.29
N VAL A 104 -4.73 -4.93 -18.21
CA VAL A 104 -3.45 -4.74 -17.53
C VAL A 104 -2.46 -5.78 -18.01
N GLY A 105 -1.45 -5.34 -18.77
CA GLY A 105 -0.34 -6.19 -19.18
C GLY A 105 0.63 -6.46 -18.02
N ASP A 106 1.04 -5.41 -17.32
CA ASP A 106 2.03 -5.52 -16.26
C ASP A 106 1.56 -4.84 -14.96
N LEU A 107 1.59 -5.59 -13.86
CA LEU A 107 1.59 -5.05 -12.52
C LEU A 107 3.05 -4.93 -12.05
N ILE A 108 3.51 -3.74 -11.74
CA ILE A 108 4.82 -3.50 -11.15
C ILE A 108 4.65 -3.20 -9.65
N VAL A 109 5.21 -4.06 -8.83
CA VAL A 109 5.35 -3.84 -7.38
C VAL A 109 6.73 -3.25 -7.15
N ASN A 110 6.76 -1.98 -6.79
CA ASN A 110 7.97 -1.19 -6.67
C ASN A 110 8.52 -1.25 -5.25
N GLY A 111 9.61 -1.97 -5.05
CA GLY A 111 10.44 -2.03 -3.86
C GLY A 111 11.85 -1.49 -4.10
N VAL A 112 12.00 -0.55 -5.04
CA VAL A 112 13.29 0.05 -5.37
C VAL A 112 13.50 1.30 -4.53
N GLU A 113 14.40 1.22 -3.57
CA GLU A 113 14.85 2.38 -2.80
C GLU A 113 15.59 3.36 -3.71
N CYS A 114 15.17 4.62 -3.71
CA CYS A 114 15.78 5.66 -4.54
C CYS A 114 16.80 6.49 -3.78
N GLU A 115 16.55 6.77 -2.50
CA GLU A 115 17.34 7.72 -1.73
C GLU A 115 18.62 7.06 -1.23
N PRO A 116 19.77 7.71 -1.42
CA PRO A 116 21.05 7.24 -0.86
C PRO A 116 20.96 7.11 0.66
N LEU A 117 21.48 6.02 1.21
CA LEU A 117 21.51 5.71 2.64
C LEU A 117 20.12 5.42 3.27
N SER A 118 19.08 5.30 2.48
CA SER A 118 17.80 4.76 2.91
C SER A 118 17.78 3.24 2.73
N TYR A 119 17.28 2.50 3.73
CA TYR A 119 17.19 1.03 3.72
C TYR A 119 15.79 0.56 4.18
N GLY A 120 14.86 1.48 4.31
CA GLY A 120 13.51 1.19 4.84
C GLY A 120 12.76 0.19 3.96
N ASP A 121 12.81 0.37 2.66
CA ASP A 121 12.16 -0.50 1.70
C ASP A 121 12.82 -1.89 1.67
N GLN A 122 14.16 -1.97 1.75
CA GLN A 122 14.88 -3.23 1.81
C GLN A 122 14.51 -4.03 3.07
N ILE A 123 14.54 -3.40 4.25
CA ILE A 123 14.20 -4.03 5.53
C ILE A 123 12.76 -4.56 5.49
N LEU A 124 11.82 -3.75 5.02
CA LEU A 124 10.42 -4.14 4.94
C LEU A 124 10.19 -5.33 3.99
N ILE A 125 10.89 -5.36 2.85
CA ILE A 125 10.84 -6.50 1.92
C ILE A 125 11.36 -7.77 2.59
N GLU A 126 12.47 -7.67 3.32
CA GLU A 126 13.08 -8.82 4.00
C GLU A 126 12.22 -9.32 5.16
N ASP A 127 11.65 -8.43 5.95
CA ASP A 127 10.82 -8.79 7.11
C ASP A 127 9.44 -9.34 6.71
N SER A 128 8.83 -8.78 5.67
CA SER A 128 7.46 -9.10 5.23
C SER A 128 7.40 -9.76 3.84
N THR A 129 8.42 -10.52 3.46
CA THR A 129 8.51 -11.13 2.11
C THR A 129 7.27 -11.96 1.75
N ASN A 130 6.72 -12.76 2.68
CA ASN A 130 5.55 -13.61 2.43
C ASN A 130 4.31 -12.77 2.12
N ASP A 131 4.08 -11.72 2.91
CA ASP A 131 2.92 -10.82 2.74
C ASP A 131 3.05 -10.05 1.43
N LEU A 132 4.27 -9.65 1.08
CA LEU A 132 4.56 -8.99 -0.18
C LEU A 132 4.27 -9.89 -1.39
N ILE A 133 4.68 -11.15 -1.34
CA ILE A 133 4.41 -12.12 -2.41
C ILE A 133 2.91 -12.36 -2.53
N ALA A 134 2.24 -12.68 -1.43
CA ALA A 134 0.81 -12.97 -1.42
C ALA A 134 -0.03 -11.74 -1.82
N GLY A 135 0.33 -10.55 -1.36
CA GLY A 135 -0.30 -9.29 -1.77
C GLY A 135 -0.10 -8.97 -3.26
N SER A 136 1.10 -9.28 -3.78
CA SER A 136 1.40 -9.11 -5.22
C SER A 136 0.56 -10.05 -6.10
N GLU A 137 0.43 -11.31 -5.71
CA GLU A 137 -0.43 -12.28 -6.40
C GLU A 137 -1.90 -11.88 -6.34
N MET A 138 -2.36 -11.46 -5.17
CA MET A 138 -3.74 -11.00 -4.97
C MET A 138 -4.06 -9.80 -5.86
N LEU A 139 -3.22 -8.76 -5.85
CA LEU A 139 -3.39 -7.58 -6.72
C LEU A 139 -3.30 -7.96 -8.20
N GLY A 140 -2.40 -8.86 -8.56
CA GLY A 140 -2.30 -9.39 -9.92
C GLY A 140 -3.57 -10.09 -10.39
N ASN A 141 -4.19 -10.92 -9.53
CA ASN A 141 -5.46 -11.59 -9.82
C ASN A 141 -6.64 -10.60 -9.85
N LEU A 142 -6.64 -9.63 -8.94
CA LEU A 142 -7.66 -8.59 -8.88
C LEU A 142 -7.69 -7.71 -10.13
N LEU A 143 -6.51 -7.40 -10.67
CA LEU A 143 -6.35 -6.62 -11.90
C LEU A 143 -6.43 -7.45 -13.19
N GLY A 144 -6.39 -8.77 -13.09
CA GLY A 144 -6.25 -9.65 -14.26
C GLY A 144 -4.92 -9.40 -15.00
N ALA A 145 -3.87 -9.00 -14.30
CA ALA A 145 -2.58 -8.68 -14.90
C ALA A 145 -1.94 -9.90 -15.55
N GLN A 146 -1.39 -9.71 -16.75
CA GLN A 146 -0.71 -10.81 -17.48
C GLN A 146 0.62 -11.17 -16.83
N ARG A 147 1.37 -10.16 -16.32
CA ARG A 147 2.62 -10.36 -15.57
C ARG A 147 2.58 -9.58 -14.25
N VAL A 148 3.23 -10.13 -13.25
CA VAL A 148 3.47 -9.47 -11.95
C VAL A 148 4.97 -9.36 -11.75
N LEU A 149 5.47 -8.14 -11.64
CA LEU A 149 6.88 -7.83 -11.55
C LEU A 149 7.17 -7.21 -10.18
N LEU A 150 8.04 -7.83 -9.39
CA LEU A 150 8.57 -7.26 -8.16
C LEU A 150 9.93 -6.63 -8.45
N ALA A 151 9.96 -5.29 -8.50
CA ALA A 151 11.18 -4.54 -8.71
C ALA A 151 11.88 -4.27 -7.38
N VAL A 152 13.16 -4.63 -7.27
CA VAL A 152 13.97 -4.49 -6.06
C VAL A 152 15.38 -4.01 -6.39
N ASN A 153 16.10 -3.46 -5.40
CA ASN A 153 17.52 -3.17 -5.51
C ASN A 153 18.35 -4.44 -5.34
N SER A 154 19.60 -4.41 -5.80
CA SER A 154 20.54 -5.52 -5.65
C SER A 154 21.00 -5.78 -4.20
N GLY A 155 20.68 -4.90 -3.25
CA GLY A 155 20.96 -5.07 -1.82
C GLY A 155 20.02 -6.04 -1.10
N VAL A 156 18.86 -6.33 -1.67
CA VAL A 156 17.89 -7.30 -1.12
C VAL A 156 18.47 -8.72 -1.20
N ASP A 157 18.18 -9.57 -0.20
CA ASP A 157 18.52 -11.00 -0.25
C ASP A 157 17.75 -11.72 -1.36
N LEU A 158 18.32 -11.68 -2.58
CA LEU A 158 17.73 -12.28 -3.77
C LEU A 158 17.60 -13.80 -3.69
N VAL A 159 18.45 -14.47 -2.89
CA VAL A 159 18.39 -15.92 -2.69
C VAL A 159 17.17 -16.29 -1.86
N ARG A 160 16.94 -15.57 -0.77
CA ARG A 160 15.74 -15.73 0.07
C ARG A 160 14.49 -15.38 -0.71
N LEU A 161 14.47 -14.23 -1.38
CA LEU A 161 13.34 -13.79 -2.21
C LEU A 161 13.00 -14.84 -3.27
N GLY A 162 13.98 -15.35 -4.02
CA GLY A 162 13.78 -16.37 -5.04
C GLY A 162 13.25 -17.70 -4.48
N LYS A 163 13.66 -18.11 -3.26
CA LYS A 163 13.11 -19.30 -2.61
C LYS A 163 11.67 -19.13 -2.20
N LEU A 164 11.30 -17.96 -1.65
CA LEU A 164 9.95 -17.67 -1.18
C LEU A 164 8.98 -17.42 -2.32
N SER A 165 9.44 -16.84 -3.43
CA SER A 165 8.62 -16.66 -4.66
C SER A 165 8.59 -17.90 -5.55
N ALA A 166 9.30 -18.97 -5.20
CA ALA A 166 9.32 -20.20 -6.01
C ALA A 166 7.91 -20.82 -6.11
N GLY A 167 7.44 -20.99 -7.36
CA GLY A 167 6.09 -21.47 -7.65
C GLY A 167 5.02 -20.38 -7.74
N SER A 168 5.34 -19.12 -7.42
CA SER A 168 4.51 -17.97 -7.71
C SER A 168 4.69 -17.52 -9.17
N ARG A 169 3.77 -16.69 -9.65
CA ARG A 169 3.88 -16.08 -10.99
C ARG A 169 4.67 -14.76 -10.98
N ILE A 170 5.32 -14.43 -9.86
CA ILE A 170 6.03 -13.16 -9.70
C ILE A 170 7.42 -13.25 -10.32
N GLU A 171 7.72 -12.34 -11.23
CA GLU A 171 9.04 -12.16 -11.81
C GLU A 171 9.80 -11.07 -11.03
N THR A 172 11.02 -11.36 -10.60
CA THR A 172 11.86 -10.37 -9.92
C THR A 172 12.64 -9.53 -10.93
N LEU A 173 12.50 -8.22 -10.85
CA LEU A 173 13.26 -7.24 -11.61
C LEU A 173 14.32 -6.58 -10.71
N ILE A 174 15.60 -6.75 -11.02
CA ILE A 174 16.68 -6.09 -10.29
C ILE A 174 16.93 -4.73 -10.93
N ALA A 175 16.62 -3.66 -10.19
CA ALA A 175 16.85 -2.29 -10.63
C ALA A 175 18.23 -1.79 -10.20
N SER A 176 18.70 -0.73 -10.87
CA SER A 176 19.93 -0.05 -10.52
C SER A 176 19.81 0.67 -9.19
N ASN A 177 20.88 0.71 -8.38
CA ASN A 177 20.95 1.51 -7.15
C ASN A 177 21.19 3.02 -7.41
N ARG A 178 21.01 3.47 -8.65
CA ARG A 178 21.21 4.87 -9.02
C ARG A 178 19.90 5.63 -8.95
N TYR A 179 19.94 6.80 -8.31
CA TYR A 179 18.82 7.75 -8.34
C TYR A 179 18.54 8.21 -9.79
N PRO A 180 17.30 8.22 -10.27
CA PRO A 180 16.00 7.88 -9.62
C PRO A 180 15.43 6.53 -10.10
N ALA A 181 16.17 5.43 -9.99
CA ALA A 181 15.80 4.13 -10.57
C ALA A 181 14.42 3.61 -10.11
N GLY A 182 14.00 3.90 -8.86
CA GLY A 182 12.68 3.55 -8.33
C GLY A 182 11.55 4.50 -8.76
N SER A 183 11.83 5.51 -9.57
CA SER A 183 10.76 6.32 -10.16
C SER A 183 9.86 5.46 -11.05
N GLU A 184 8.54 5.58 -10.90
CA GLU A 184 7.54 4.84 -11.67
C GLU A 184 7.81 4.91 -13.18
N LYS A 185 8.16 6.10 -13.70
CA LYS A 185 8.48 6.30 -15.12
C LYS A 185 9.74 5.55 -15.56
N GLN A 186 10.75 5.48 -14.71
CA GLN A 186 12.00 4.75 -15.01
C GLN A 186 11.76 3.24 -15.01
N LEU A 187 11.01 2.71 -14.04
CA LEU A 187 10.64 1.30 -14.01
C LEU A 187 9.81 0.91 -15.25
N ILE A 188 8.85 1.73 -15.63
CA ILE A 188 8.07 1.52 -16.86
C ILE A 188 8.97 1.47 -18.08
N LYS A 189 9.93 2.41 -18.19
CA LYS A 189 10.90 2.42 -19.30
C LYS A 189 11.74 1.15 -19.34
N ILE A 190 12.18 0.64 -18.18
CA ILE A 190 12.95 -0.61 -18.09
C ILE A 190 12.09 -1.80 -18.52
N VAL A 191 10.85 -1.90 -18.02
CA VAL A 191 9.97 -3.04 -18.26
C VAL A 191 9.42 -3.07 -19.68
N LYS A 192 8.98 -1.92 -20.19
CA LYS A 192 8.30 -1.80 -21.49
C LYS A 192 9.23 -1.40 -22.63
N ASN A 193 10.44 -0.90 -22.32
CA ASN A 193 11.33 -0.22 -23.27
C ASN A 193 10.67 0.95 -24.02
N VAL A 194 9.70 1.62 -23.38
CA VAL A 194 9.03 2.80 -23.89
C VAL A 194 9.01 3.90 -22.83
N GLU A 195 9.05 5.14 -23.27
CA GLU A 195 8.84 6.28 -22.38
C GLU A 195 7.35 6.57 -22.24
N LEU A 196 6.91 6.79 -21.01
CA LEU A 196 5.54 7.22 -20.77
C LEU A 196 5.32 8.61 -21.39
N PRO A 197 4.39 8.76 -22.35
CA PRO A 197 4.15 10.06 -22.99
C PRO A 197 3.76 11.12 -21.98
N LEU A 198 4.07 12.39 -22.31
CA LEU A 198 3.68 13.51 -21.47
C LEU A 198 2.16 13.54 -21.26
N ASN A 199 1.73 13.79 -20.02
CA ASN A 199 0.32 13.80 -19.61
C ASN A 199 -0.43 12.45 -19.78
N ARG A 200 0.28 11.34 -19.89
CA ARG A 200 -0.31 9.99 -19.84
C ARG A 200 -0.03 9.33 -18.51
N LEU A 201 -1.00 8.54 -18.05
CA LEU A 201 -0.87 7.68 -16.87
C LEU A 201 -0.37 6.28 -17.31
N PRO A 202 0.33 5.55 -16.44
CA PRO A 202 0.80 4.19 -16.72
C PRO A 202 -0.28 3.26 -17.26
N ILE A 203 -1.49 3.39 -16.75
CA ILE A 203 -2.63 2.57 -17.18
C ILE A 203 -2.96 2.70 -18.67
N HIS A 204 -2.68 3.85 -19.28
CA HIS A 204 -2.91 4.06 -20.72
C HIS A 204 -1.99 3.24 -21.63
N ILE A 205 -0.95 2.63 -21.05
CA ILE A 205 -0.03 1.70 -21.74
C ILE A 205 -0.09 0.30 -21.10
N GLY A 206 -1.18 0.00 -20.37
CA GLY A 206 -1.43 -1.30 -19.76
C GLY A 206 -0.53 -1.62 -18.56
N VAL A 207 -0.05 -0.62 -17.84
CA VAL A 207 0.79 -0.79 -16.65
C VAL A 207 0.09 -0.22 -15.42
N VAL A 208 0.11 -0.99 -14.32
CA VAL A 208 -0.23 -0.51 -12.98
C VAL A 208 1.00 -0.63 -12.10
N CYS A 209 1.31 0.40 -11.34
CA CYS A 209 2.45 0.40 -10.43
C CYS A 209 1.97 0.69 -8.99
N TYR A 210 2.33 -0.19 -8.05
CA TYR A 210 2.14 0.01 -6.62
C TYR A 210 3.48 -0.07 -5.91
N ASN A 211 3.66 0.68 -4.82
CA ASN A 211 4.81 0.45 -3.96
C ASN A 211 4.61 -0.83 -3.13
N HIS A 212 5.72 -1.49 -2.78
CA HIS A 212 5.70 -2.78 -2.07
C HIS A 212 5.03 -2.67 -0.70
N SER A 213 5.24 -1.57 0.01
CA SER A 213 4.64 -1.33 1.32
C SER A 213 3.11 -1.25 1.26
N LEU A 214 2.53 -0.60 0.23
CA LEU A 214 1.09 -0.64 -0.02
C LEU A 214 0.64 -2.07 -0.34
N THR A 215 1.43 -2.80 -1.13
CA THR A 215 1.09 -4.16 -1.56
C THR A 215 1.02 -5.12 -0.38
N SER A 216 1.99 -5.05 0.55
CA SER A 216 1.95 -5.81 1.80
C SER A 216 0.78 -5.36 2.69
N ALA A 217 0.55 -4.06 2.82
CA ALA A 217 -0.54 -3.52 3.61
C ALA A 217 -1.92 -3.95 3.10
N VAL A 218 -2.13 -4.00 1.78
CA VAL A 218 -3.41 -4.47 1.21
C VAL A 218 -3.72 -5.89 1.65
N LEU A 219 -2.73 -6.79 1.68
CA LEU A 219 -2.94 -8.15 2.17
C LEU A 219 -3.19 -8.16 3.68
N THR A 220 -2.30 -7.55 4.46
CA THR A 220 -2.37 -7.54 5.92
C THR A 220 -3.69 -6.93 6.40
N ASP A 221 -4.12 -5.81 5.83
CA ASP A 221 -5.37 -5.15 6.21
C ASP A 221 -6.61 -5.95 5.79
N LEU A 222 -6.53 -6.74 4.74
CA LEU A 222 -7.60 -7.65 4.35
C LEU A 222 -7.63 -8.91 5.23
N GLU A 223 -6.48 -9.45 5.63
CA GLU A 223 -6.37 -10.64 6.48
C GLU A 223 -6.69 -10.35 7.94
N VAL A 224 -6.23 -9.22 8.47
CA VAL A 224 -6.52 -8.74 9.83
C VAL A 224 -7.95 -8.19 9.92
N ALA A 225 -8.87 -8.73 9.09
CA ALA A 225 -10.29 -8.43 9.13
C ALA A 225 -10.66 -7.00 8.76
N SER A 226 -10.03 -6.44 7.74
CA SER A 226 -10.35 -5.10 7.22
C SER A 226 -10.05 -3.96 8.19
N ALA A 227 -9.01 -4.12 9.01
CA ALA A 227 -8.48 -3.02 9.79
C ALA A 227 -8.14 -1.87 8.84
N PRO A 228 -8.72 -0.69 9.00
CA PRO A 228 -8.33 0.49 8.26
C PRO A 228 -6.84 0.70 8.42
N TYR A 229 -6.18 1.12 7.36
CA TYR A 229 -4.74 1.34 7.33
C TYR A 229 -4.33 2.48 8.28
N ASN A 230 -4.23 2.16 9.56
CA ASN A 230 -3.70 3.04 10.60
C ASN A 230 -2.29 2.63 11.05
N ARG A 231 -1.74 1.54 10.53
CA ARG A 231 -0.35 1.18 10.74
C ARG A 231 0.57 2.04 9.87
N ARG A 232 0.55 3.34 10.10
CA ARG A 232 1.78 4.10 10.02
C ARG A 232 2.53 3.83 11.32
N GLU A 233 3.01 2.62 11.52
CA GLU A 233 4.22 2.51 12.31
C GLU A 233 5.22 3.38 11.58
N PRO A 234 5.78 4.41 12.23
CA PRO A 234 6.79 5.20 11.57
C PRO A 234 7.89 4.24 11.17
N LEU A 235 8.09 4.03 9.87
CA LEU A 235 9.22 3.31 9.29
C LEU A 235 10.57 3.93 9.67
N LEU A 236 10.54 4.84 10.65
CA LEU A 236 11.64 5.60 11.19
C LEU A 236 11.91 5.28 12.67
N THR A 237 11.60 4.09 13.15
CA THR A 237 12.02 3.65 14.48
C THR A 237 13.53 3.36 14.57
N GLY A 238 14.36 4.04 13.79
CA GLY A 238 15.82 4.01 13.88
C GLY A 238 16.44 5.33 14.29
N PHE A 239 15.67 6.41 14.41
CA PHE A 239 16.15 7.72 14.88
C PHE A 239 15.38 8.10 16.12
N GLU A 240 16.01 7.91 17.29
CA GLU A 240 15.62 8.63 18.46
C GLU A 240 15.97 10.10 18.22
N TYR A 241 14.95 10.93 18.02
CA TYR A 241 15.12 12.37 18.11
C TYR A 241 15.21 12.70 19.60
N ASP A 242 16.25 13.42 20.01
CA ASP A 242 16.24 14.08 21.28
C ASP A 242 15.16 15.18 21.29
N ASP A 243 14.78 15.65 22.48
CA ASP A 243 13.77 16.71 22.66
C ASP A 243 14.12 18.03 21.95
N ALA A 244 15.26 18.14 21.30
CA ALA A 244 15.73 19.29 20.55
C ALA A 244 15.55 19.11 19.01
N GLY A 245 15.12 17.94 18.54
CA GLY A 245 14.85 17.68 17.12
C GLY A 245 16.11 17.62 16.22
N VAL A 246 17.28 17.39 16.81
CA VAL A 246 18.55 17.28 16.09
C VAL A 246 19.01 15.82 16.13
N ALA A 247 19.25 15.22 14.97
CA ALA A 247 19.88 13.90 14.88
C ALA A 247 21.34 13.99 15.34
N PRO A 248 21.88 13.01 16.09
CA PRO A 248 23.27 12.97 16.48
C PRO A 248 24.23 12.83 15.30
#